data_7cc895dcc2c785df5b64b96ea82d50e0
#
_entry.id   7cc895dcc2c785df5b64b96ea82d50e0
#
_cell.length_a   1.000
_cell.length_b   1.000
_cell.length_c   1.000
_cell.angle_alpha   90.00
_cell.angle_beta   90.00
_cell.angle_gamma   90.00
#
_symmetry.space_group_name_H-M   'P 1'
#
loop_
_entity.id
_entity.type
_entity.pdbx_description
1 polymer ?
#
loop_
_entity_poly.entity_id
_entity_poly.type
_entity_poly.pdbx_seq_one_letter_code
_entity_poly.pdbx_strand_id
1 'polypeptide(L)'
;GMSPWNMMQSWGVPSINLHAKAYEYANILAAKGLKVVDMSFAGGFALEDSIFKGLALGAPFTKLICMGRGIKIPGFVGSNIEGALFEERRAAVHGHWNELPKSVLTEGSTAKEIFACYFDVEKIVGKDEMKNIPYGAIAFYTLADKLYCGLQQLLAGARKFSVTQLTRDDIFAGNRETARETGIRHMADANDESARKILNS
;
A
#
# COMPACT_ATOMS: atom_id res chain seq x y z
N GLY A 1 8.79 4.42 9.52
CA GLY A 1 8.89 5.73 10.13
C GLY A 1 10.22 6.42 9.86
N MET A 2 10.35 7.61 10.37
CA MET A 2 11.55 8.44 10.30
C MET A 2 12.30 8.34 11.63
N SER A 3 12.79 7.17 11.96
CA SER A 3 13.60 6.97 13.18
C SER A 3 15.05 6.68 12.80
N PRO A 4 16.01 6.99 13.68
CA PRO A 4 17.39 6.57 13.49
C PRO A 4 17.48 5.06 13.26
N TRP A 5 18.41 4.65 12.37
CA TRP A 5 18.54 3.25 11.96
C TRP A 5 18.65 2.28 13.12
N ASN A 6 19.47 2.59 14.10
CA ASN A 6 19.66 1.76 15.30
C ASN A 6 18.36 1.59 16.10
N MET A 7 17.54 2.63 16.19
CA MET A 7 16.25 2.57 16.87
C MET A 7 15.28 1.63 16.15
N MET A 8 15.27 1.67 14.81
CA MET A 8 14.41 0.81 14.03
C MET A 8 14.83 -0.66 14.09
N GLN A 9 16.12 -0.96 14.07
CA GLN A 9 16.63 -2.33 14.04
C GLN A 9 16.72 -2.99 15.39
N SER A 10 17.15 -2.25 16.42
CA SER A 10 17.48 -2.84 17.73
C SER A 10 16.35 -2.73 18.75
N TRP A 11 15.52 -1.66 18.66
CA TRP A 11 14.47 -1.38 19.63
C TRP A 11 13.06 -1.38 19.01
N GLY A 12 12.98 -1.43 17.69
CA GLY A 12 11.70 -1.43 16.99
C GLY A 12 11.00 -2.79 17.12
N VAL A 13 9.70 -2.76 17.39
CA VAL A 13 8.84 -3.92 17.28
C VAL A 13 8.33 -4.00 15.83
N PRO A 14 8.35 -5.17 15.17
CA PRO A 14 7.77 -5.32 13.84
C PRO A 14 6.32 -4.82 13.77
N SER A 15 5.99 -4.06 12.72
CA SER A 15 4.66 -3.46 12.59
C SER A 15 3.54 -4.48 12.65
N ILE A 16 3.74 -5.68 12.08
CA ILE A 16 2.75 -6.75 12.10
C ILE A 16 2.39 -7.17 13.53
N ASN A 17 3.38 -7.25 14.42
CA ASN A 17 3.17 -7.63 15.81
C ASN A 17 2.46 -6.52 16.59
N LEU A 18 2.81 -5.25 16.34
CA LEU A 18 2.11 -4.11 16.93
C LEU A 18 0.65 -4.06 16.49
N HIS A 19 0.38 -4.28 15.21
CA HIS A 19 -0.97 -4.25 14.65
C HIS A 19 -1.80 -5.42 15.18
N ALA A 20 -1.22 -6.62 15.31
CA ALA A 20 -1.89 -7.77 15.90
C ALA A 20 -2.24 -7.53 17.39
N LYS A 21 -1.33 -6.91 18.16
CA LYS A 21 -1.61 -6.54 19.56
C LYS A 21 -2.65 -5.43 19.67
N ALA A 22 -2.63 -4.44 18.81
CA ALA A 22 -3.66 -3.41 18.77
C ALA A 22 -5.06 -4.02 18.53
N TYR A 23 -5.16 -4.97 17.61
CA TYR A 23 -6.39 -5.73 17.39
C TYR A 23 -6.82 -6.52 18.63
N GLU A 24 -5.90 -7.23 19.28
CA GLU A 24 -6.19 -7.99 20.51
C GLU A 24 -6.77 -7.08 21.59
N TYR A 25 -6.15 -5.94 21.85
CA TYR A 25 -6.64 -4.98 22.86
C TYR A 25 -7.97 -4.35 22.47
N ALA A 26 -8.18 -4.05 21.19
CA ALA A 26 -9.46 -3.56 20.69
C ALA A 26 -10.60 -4.56 20.97
N ASN A 27 -10.36 -5.86 20.74
CA ASN A 27 -11.34 -6.91 21.07
C ASN A 27 -11.61 -7.00 22.58
N ILE A 28 -10.60 -6.88 23.43
CA ILE A 28 -10.80 -6.87 24.89
C ILE A 28 -11.69 -5.70 25.31
N LEU A 29 -11.48 -4.52 24.74
CA LEU A 29 -12.32 -3.35 25.01
C LEU A 29 -13.76 -3.57 24.52
N ALA A 30 -13.90 -4.05 23.28
CA ALA A 30 -15.22 -4.33 22.70
C ALA A 30 -16.00 -5.39 23.53
N ALA A 31 -15.34 -6.46 23.96
CA ALA A 31 -15.94 -7.50 24.78
C ALA A 31 -16.43 -6.99 26.17
N LYS A 32 -15.84 -5.91 26.65
CA LYS A 32 -16.27 -5.21 27.88
C LYS A 32 -17.37 -4.17 27.63
N GLY A 33 -17.87 -4.06 26.40
CA GLY A 33 -18.86 -3.04 26.00
C GLY A 33 -18.29 -1.62 25.95
N LEU A 34 -16.97 -1.47 25.96
CA LEU A 34 -16.31 -0.17 25.88
C LEU A 34 -16.19 0.28 24.41
N LYS A 35 -16.22 1.59 24.19
CA LYS A 35 -16.04 2.17 22.87
C LYS A 35 -14.60 1.92 22.39
N VAL A 36 -14.47 1.26 21.24
CA VAL A 36 -13.19 1.15 20.53
C VAL A 36 -13.06 2.29 19.54
N VAL A 37 -11.91 2.94 19.52
CA VAL A 37 -11.61 3.99 18.52
C VAL A 37 -11.26 3.36 17.18
N ASP A 38 -11.53 4.08 16.09
CA ASP A 38 -11.06 3.70 14.77
C ASP A 38 -9.53 3.75 14.73
N MET A 39 -8.93 2.68 14.22
CA MET A 39 -7.47 2.56 14.14
C MET A 39 -6.96 2.86 12.73
N SER A 40 -5.75 3.39 12.69
CA SER A 40 -4.97 3.58 11.48
C SER A 40 -3.64 2.85 11.61
N PHE A 41 -3.34 1.96 10.67
CA PHE A 41 -2.08 1.22 10.68
C PHE A 41 -1.05 1.89 9.78
N ALA A 42 0.19 1.96 10.28
CA ALA A 42 1.35 2.50 9.57
C ALA A 42 2.56 1.58 9.76
N GLY A 43 3.54 1.70 8.87
CA GLY A 43 4.81 0.97 8.94
C GLY A 43 4.94 -0.11 7.87
N GLY A 44 5.73 0.17 6.83
CA GLY A 44 6.10 -0.79 5.78
C GLY A 44 5.06 -1.00 4.67
N PHE A 45 3.94 -0.33 4.69
CA PHE A 45 2.95 -0.42 3.62
C PHE A 45 3.44 0.26 2.34
N ALA A 46 3.40 -0.45 1.22
CA ALA A 46 3.89 0.04 -0.06
C ALA A 46 3.04 -0.41 -1.26
N LEU A 47 2.43 -1.58 -1.21
CA LEU A 47 1.68 -2.18 -2.31
C LEU A 47 0.27 -2.58 -1.85
N GLU A 48 -0.61 -2.81 -2.82
CA GLU A 48 -2.03 -3.16 -2.61
C GLU A 48 -2.23 -4.40 -1.73
N ASP A 49 -1.37 -5.40 -1.85
CA ASP A 49 -1.43 -6.61 -1.03
C ASP A 49 -1.12 -6.32 0.44
N SER A 50 -0.17 -5.44 0.72
CA SER A 50 0.13 -5.03 2.09
C SER A 50 -1.01 -4.21 2.69
N ILE A 51 -1.64 -3.33 1.89
CA ILE A 51 -2.83 -2.56 2.30
C ILE A 51 -3.98 -3.53 2.65
N PHE A 52 -4.28 -4.47 1.76
CA PHE A 52 -5.31 -5.50 1.98
C PHE A 52 -5.06 -6.28 3.27
N LYS A 53 -3.83 -6.80 3.44
CA LYS A 53 -3.43 -7.56 4.64
C LYS A 53 -3.53 -6.73 5.92
N GLY A 54 -3.12 -5.46 5.87
CA GLY A 54 -3.20 -4.57 7.02
C GLY A 54 -4.64 -4.28 7.46
N LEU A 55 -5.52 -4.01 6.50
CA LEU A 55 -6.95 -3.82 6.76
C LEU A 55 -7.59 -5.09 7.35
N ALA A 56 -7.34 -6.25 6.73
CA ALA A 56 -7.87 -7.52 7.20
C ALA A 56 -7.33 -7.89 8.59
N LEU A 57 -6.04 -7.70 8.86
CA LEU A 57 -5.41 -8.00 10.15
C LEU A 57 -6.06 -7.26 11.32
N GLY A 58 -6.46 -6.01 11.11
CA GLY A 58 -7.08 -5.18 12.14
C GLY A 58 -8.59 -5.03 12.06
N ALA A 59 -9.26 -5.75 11.14
CA ALA A 59 -10.71 -5.68 10.97
C ALA A 59 -11.46 -6.21 12.21
N PRO A 60 -12.56 -5.54 12.61
CA PRO A 60 -13.23 -4.42 11.97
C PRO A 60 -12.76 -3.04 12.43
N PHE A 61 -11.72 -2.93 13.26
CA PHE A 61 -11.32 -1.69 13.95
C PHE A 61 -10.38 -0.82 13.10
N THR A 62 -9.59 -1.43 12.22
CA THR A 62 -8.68 -0.68 11.32
C THR A 62 -9.45 -0.15 10.12
N LYS A 63 -9.46 1.17 9.99
CA LYS A 63 -10.19 1.89 8.93
C LYS A 63 -9.26 2.47 7.87
N LEU A 64 -8.00 2.72 8.22
CA LEU A 64 -7.05 3.41 7.37
C LEU A 64 -5.69 2.72 7.37
N ILE A 65 -5.01 2.78 6.25
CA ILE A 65 -3.61 2.42 6.10
C ILE A 65 -2.82 3.67 5.73
N CYS A 66 -1.79 3.97 6.53
CA CYS A 66 -0.91 5.09 6.29
C CYS A 66 0.33 4.64 5.53
N MET A 67 0.55 5.27 4.39
CA MET A 67 1.73 5.07 3.55
C MET A 67 2.61 6.32 3.60
N GLY A 68 3.88 6.15 3.93
CA GLY A 68 4.85 7.24 3.94
C GLY A 68 5.71 7.25 2.68
N ARG A 69 6.91 6.68 2.77
CA ARG A 69 7.89 6.68 1.66
C ARG A 69 7.37 5.97 0.41
N GLY A 70 6.66 4.86 0.55
CA GLY A 70 6.16 4.07 -0.58
C GLY A 70 5.38 4.91 -1.59
N ILE A 71 4.49 5.77 -1.13
CA ILE A 71 3.68 6.61 -2.01
C ILE A 71 4.44 7.82 -2.58
N LYS A 72 5.54 8.24 -1.94
CA LYS A 72 6.34 9.39 -2.39
C LYS A 72 7.38 9.03 -3.46
N ILE A 73 7.85 7.78 -3.49
CA ILE A 73 8.91 7.35 -4.41
C ILE A 73 8.62 7.68 -5.88
N PRO A 74 7.45 7.35 -6.46
CA PRO A 74 7.16 7.68 -7.84
C PRO A 74 7.18 9.19 -8.12
N GLY A 75 6.72 10.00 -7.16
CA GLY A 75 6.79 11.46 -7.27
C GLY A 75 8.22 11.95 -7.39
N PHE A 76 9.15 11.44 -6.57
CA PHE A 76 10.56 11.77 -6.67
C PHE A 76 11.20 11.26 -7.96
N VAL A 77 10.88 10.03 -8.38
CA VAL A 77 11.38 9.46 -9.64
C VAL A 77 10.88 10.30 -10.83
N GLY A 78 9.60 10.63 -10.89
CA GLY A 78 9.05 11.49 -11.92
C GLY A 78 9.70 12.86 -11.97
N SER A 79 9.92 13.48 -10.80
CA SER A 79 10.63 14.76 -10.72
C SER A 79 12.09 14.66 -11.18
N ASN A 80 12.78 13.57 -10.86
CA ASN A 80 14.15 13.35 -11.34
C ASN A 80 14.21 13.18 -12.86
N ILE A 81 13.28 12.44 -13.44
CA ILE A 81 13.15 12.27 -14.89
C ILE A 81 12.91 13.62 -15.54
N GLU A 82 11.97 14.41 -15.02
CA GLU A 82 11.65 15.74 -15.54
C GLU A 82 12.87 16.69 -15.50
N GLY A 83 13.58 16.73 -14.36
CA GLY A 83 14.78 17.55 -14.20
C GLY A 83 15.95 17.08 -15.06
N ALA A 84 16.03 15.80 -15.40
CA ALA A 84 17.04 15.29 -16.31
C ALA A 84 16.76 15.62 -17.78
N LEU A 85 15.47 15.59 -18.18
CA LEU A 85 15.03 15.87 -19.53
C LEU A 85 14.95 17.38 -19.84
N PHE A 86 14.56 18.20 -18.84
CA PHE A 86 14.29 19.62 -19.03
C PHE A 86 15.12 20.46 -18.08
N GLU A 87 16.22 21.02 -18.59
CA GLU A 87 17.14 21.83 -17.77
C GLU A 87 16.46 23.03 -17.11
N GLU A 88 15.55 23.68 -17.82
CA GLU A 88 14.77 24.82 -17.34
C GLU A 88 13.86 24.49 -16.15
N ARG A 89 13.51 23.20 -15.94
CA ARG A 89 12.66 22.75 -14.85
C ARG A 89 13.43 22.28 -13.62
N ARG A 90 14.75 22.19 -13.67
CA ARG A 90 15.57 21.68 -12.57
C ARG A 90 15.40 22.44 -11.25
N ALA A 91 15.17 23.74 -11.32
CA ALA A 91 14.94 24.56 -10.14
C ALA A 91 13.61 24.28 -9.42
N ALA A 92 12.61 23.77 -10.15
CA ALA A 92 11.26 23.49 -9.64
C ALA A 92 11.09 22.05 -9.13
N VAL A 93 12.05 21.18 -9.40
CA VAL A 93 11.97 19.76 -9.04
C VAL A 93 13.15 19.35 -8.15
N HIS A 94 12.92 18.34 -7.28
CA HIS A 94 13.96 17.84 -6.37
C HIS A 94 14.52 16.51 -6.87
N GLY A 95 15.85 16.37 -6.86
CA GLY A 95 16.51 15.10 -7.16
C GLY A 95 17.92 15.26 -7.71
N HIS A 96 18.50 14.13 -8.15
CA HIS A 96 19.78 14.03 -8.84
C HIS A 96 19.51 13.68 -10.30
N TRP A 97 19.69 14.64 -11.20
CA TRP A 97 19.33 14.51 -12.60
C TRP A 97 20.50 14.32 -13.58
N ASN A 98 21.70 14.08 -13.07
CA ASN A 98 22.87 13.96 -13.92
C ASN A 98 22.92 12.67 -14.74
N GLU A 99 22.21 11.64 -14.31
CA GLU A 99 22.20 10.33 -15.00
C GLU A 99 20.80 9.73 -14.99
N LEU A 100 20.20 9.62 -16.17
CA LEU A 100 19.02 8.78 -16.36
C LEU A 100 19.45 7.35 -16.68
N PRO A 101 18.81 6.33 -16.09
CA PRO A 101 18.98 4.96 -16.53
C PRO A 101 18.71 4.85 -18.04
N LYS A 102 19.54 4.08 -18.75
CA LYS A 102 19.36 3.86 -20.20
C LYS A 102 17.95 3.36 -20.54
N SER A 103 17.36 2.57 -19.65
CA SER A 103 15.97 2.08 -19.78
C SER A 103 14.95 3.22 -19.89
N VAL A 104 15.11 4.31 -19.13
CA VAL A 104 14.20 5.47 -19.21
C VAL A 104 14.32 6.16 -20.55
N LEU A 105 15.53 6.25 -21.11
CA LEU A 105 15.77 6.84 -22.42
C LEU A 105 15.21 5.98 -23.57
N THR A 106 15.10 4.66 -23.37
CA THR A 106 14.51 3.75 -24.36
C THR A 106 12.98 3.73 -24.30
N GLU A 107 12.38 4.03 -23.13
CA GLU A 107 10.91 4.11 -22.96
C GLU A 107 10.29 5.39 -23.56
N GLY A 108 11.10 6.36 -23.91
CA GLY A 108 10.69 7.64 -24.45
C GLY A 108 11.09 8.84 -23.59
N SER A 109 10.86 10.04 -24.10
CA SER A 109 11.25 11.29 -23.45
C SER A 109 10.07 12.20 -23.08
N THR A 110 8.84 11.79 -23.38
CA THR A 110 7.63 12.56 -23.05
C THR A 110 6.84 11.89 -21.95
N ALA A 111 6.12 12.69 -21.16
CA ALA A 111 5.29 12.18 -20.09
C ALA A 111 4.27 11.12 -20.55
N LYS A 112 3.72 11.28 -21.76
CA LYS A 112 2.75 10.34 -22.34
C LYS A 112 3.34 8.97 -22.69
N GLU A 113 4.65 8.91 -22.92
CA GLU A 113 5.37 7.66 -23.21
C GLU A 113 5.84 6.97 -21.94
N ILE A 114 6.11 7.74 -20.89
CA ILE A 114 6.69 7.24 -19.64
C ILE A 114 5.59 6.80 -18.65
N PHE A 115 4.46 7.54 -18.56
CA PHE A 115 3.46 7.32 -17.52
C PHE A 115 2.18 6.70 -18.07
N ALA A 116 1.84 5.50 -17.59
CA ALA A 116 0.67 4.76 -18.04
C ALA A 116 -0.66 5.54 -17.91
N CYS A 117 -0.81 6.34 -16.84
CA CYS A 117 -2.02 7.12 -16.60
C CYS A 117 -1.97 8.56 -17.15
N TYR A 118 -1.06 8.86 -18.08
CA TYR A 118 -0.98 10.21 -18.67
C TYR A 118 -2.33 10.70 -19.21
N PHE A 119 -2.99 9.88 -20.02
CA PHE A 119 -4.25 10.24 -20.65
C PHE A 119 -5.43 10.33 -19.68
N ASP A 120 -5.37 9.65 -18.56
CA ASP A 120 -6.39 9.77 -17.53
C ASP A 120 -6.25 11.09 -16.76
N VAL A 121 -5.01 11.50 -16.45
CA VAL A 121 -4.74 12.82 -15.91
C VAL A 121 -5.16 13.91 -16.90
N GLU A 122 -4.82 13.77 -18.21
CA GLU A 122 -5.23 14.72 -19.25
C GLU A 122 -6.75 14.90 -19.34
N LYS A 123 -7.52 13.80 -19.20
CA LYS A 123 -9.00 13.89 -19.15
C LYS A 123 -9.52 14.69 -17.96
N ILE A 124 -8.82 14.62 -16.82
CA ILE A 124 -9.22 15.31 -15.58
C ILE A 124 -8.91 16.82 -15.67
N VAL A 125 -7.68 17.16 -16.08
CA VAL A 125 -7.20 18.54 -16.04
C VAL A 125 -7.39 19.30 -17.36
N GLY A 126 -7.52 18.59 -18.48
CA GLY A 126 -7.60 19.16 -19.83
C GLY A 126 -6.23 19.30 -20.49
N LYS A 127 -6.23 19.30 -21.82
CA LYS A 127 -4.99 19.29 -22.64
C LYS A 127 -4.10 20.52 -22.41
N ASP A 128 -4.70 21.68 -22.20
CA ASP A 128 -3.93 22.91 -22.04
C ASP A 128 -3.23 22.97 -20.69
N GLU A 129 -3.91 22.53 -19.63
CA GLU A 129 -3.36 22.48 -18.27
C GLU A 129 -2.34 21.35 -18.10
N MET A 130 -2.44 20.29 -18.90
CA MET A 130 -1.50 19.16 -18.83
C MET A 130 -0.04 19.56 -18.98
N LYS A 131 0.24 20.66 -19.69
CA LYS A 131 1.61 21.21 -19.86
C LYS A 131 2.24 21.70 -18.55
N ASN A 132 1.39 22.06 -17.58
CA ASN A 132 1.77 22.59 -16.29
C ASN A 132 1.88 21.51 -15.22
N ILE A 133 1.38 20.30 -15.48
CA ILE A 133 1.42 19.20 -14.52
C ILE A 133 2.83 18.60 -14.44
N PRO A 134 3.49 18.64 -13.26
CA PRO A 134 4.81 18.05 -13.09
C PRO A 134 4.78 16.52 -13.28
N TYR A 135 5.86 15.97 -13.82
CA TYR A 135 6.03 14.52 -13.99
C TYR A 135 5.84 13.74 -12.67
N GLY A 136 6.33 14.33 -11.57
CA GLY A 136 6.12 13.74 -10.23
C GLY A 136 4.66 13.60 -9.84
N ALA A 137 3.79 14.52 -10.25
CA ALA A 137 2.36 14.43 -10.00
C ALA A 137 1.69 13.32 -10.84
N ILE A 138 2.07 13.19 -12.11
CA ILE A 138 1.57 12.12 -13.00
C ILE A 138 2.03 10.75 -12.48
N ALA A 139 3.28 10.64 -12.07
CA ALA A 139 3.83 9.42 -11.49
C ALA A 139 3.12 9.03 -10.18
N PHE A 140 2.82 10.00 -9.33
CA PHE A 140 2.05 9.78 -8.11
C PHE A 140 0.63 9.28 -8.41
N TYR A 141 -0.06 9.91 -9.35
CA TYR A 141 -1.38 9.49 -9.81
C TYR A 141 -1.34 8.06 -10.36
N THR A 142 -0.34 7.74 -11.19
CA THR A 142 -0.16 6.40 -11.75
C THR A 142 0.00 5.33 -10.67
N LEU A 143 0.76 5.60 -9.59
CA LEU A 143 0.84 4.68 -8.46
C LEU A 143 -0.49 4.58 -7.72
N ALA A 144 -1.17 5.69 -7.47
CA ALA A 144 -2.45 5.69 -6.76
C ALA A 144 -3.50 4.86 -7.50
N ASP A 145 -3.59 5.01 -8.82
CA ASP A 145 -4.47 4.23 -9.68
C ASP A 145 -4.12 2.73 -9.64
N LYS A 146 -2.83 2.39 -9.75
CA LYS A 146 -2.35 1.00 -9.62
C LYS A 146 -2.76 0.38 -8.29
N LEU A 147 -2.58 1.08 -7.19
CA LEU A 147 -2.94 0.59 -5.86
C LEU A 147 -4.45 0.41 -5.72
N TYR A 148 -5.23 1.34 -6.28
CA TYR A 148 -6.68 1.26 -6.27
C TYR A 148 -7.18 0.06 -7.07
N CYS A 149 -6.74 -0.10 -8.31
CA CYS A 149 -7.12 -1.23 -9.17
C CYS A 149 -6.67 -2.57 -8.56
N GLY A 150 -5.44 -2.65 -8.05
CA GLY A 150 -4.93 -3.86 -7.41
C GLY A 150 -5.71 -4.23 -6.15
N LEU A 151 -6.08 -3.25 -5.32
CA LEU A 151 -6.92 -3.49 -4.14
C LEU A 151 -8.31 -3.98 -4.51
N GLN A 152 -8.92 -3.43 -5.58
CA GLN A 152 -10.20 -3.93 -6.10
C GLN A 152 -10.10 -5.38 -6.58
N GLN A 153 -9.01 -5.76 -7.25
CA GLN A 153 -8.78 -7.14 -7.70
C GLN A 153 -8.65 -8.10 -6.52
N LEU A 154 -7.93 -7.72 -5.46
CA LEU A 154 -7.80 -8.52 -4.24
C LEU A 154 -9.16 -8.67 -3.52
N LEU A 155 -9.93 -7.60 -3.43
CA LEU A 155 -11.28 -7.64 -2.88
C LEU A 155 -12.20 -8.58 -3.68
N ALA A 156 -12.18 -8.47 -5.01
CA ALA A 156 -12.95 -9.36 -5.87
C ALA A 156 -12.53 -10.83 -5.71
N GLY A 157 -11.23 -11.10 -5.59
CA GLY A 157 -10.70 -12.44 -5.29
C GLY A 157 -11.19 -12.99 -3.94
N ALA A 158 -11.33 -12.14 -2.94
CA ALA A 158 -11.92 -12.48 -1.65
C ALA A 158 -13.46 -12.47 -1.64
N ARG A 159 -14.10 -12.21 -2.79
CA ARG A 159 -15.55 -12.06 -2.95
C ARG A 159 -16.14 -10.96 -2.05
N LYS A 160 -15.40 -9.85 -1.93
CA LYS A 160 -15.79 -8.63 -1.21
C LYS A 160 -15.96 -7.47 -2.19
N PHE A 161 -16.85 -6.56 -1.87
CA PHE A 161 -17.13 -5.39 -2.71
C PHE A 161 -16.79 -4.06 -2.02
N SER A 162 -16.29 -4.15 -0.78
CA SER A 162 -15.85 -3.01 0.01
C SER A 162 -14.75 -3.45 0.99
N VAL A 163 -13.81 -2.56 1.27
CA VAL A 163 -12.79 -2.75 2.31
C VAL A 163 -13.40 -2.92 3.70
N THR A 164 -14.61 -2.41 3.93
CA THR A 164 -15.33 -2.57 5.20
C THR A 164 -15.87 -3.97 5.43
N GLN A 165 -15.89 -4.81 4.40
CA GLN A 165 -16.29 -6.22 4.48
C GLN A 165 -15.13 -7.16 4.79
N LEU A 166 -13.90 -6.64 4.81
CA LEU A 166 -12.72 -7.43 5.14
C LEU A 166 -12.79 -7.92 6.58
N THR A 167 -12.33 -9.15 6.74
CA THR A 167 -12.19 -9.83 8.02
C THR A 167 -10.83 -10.49 8.14
N ARG A 168 -10.48 -10.92 9.32
CA ARG A 168 -9.24 -11.68 9.55
C ARG A 168 -9.21 -13.03 8.82
N ASP A 169 -10.38 -13.55 8.45
CA ASP A 169 -10.52 -14.80 7.69
C ASP A 169 -10.19 -14.66 6.20
N ASP A 170 -9.99 -13.43 5.71
CA ASP A 170 -9.58 -13.16 4.34
C ASP A 170 -8.06 -13.24 4.16
N ILE A 171 -7.31 -13.49 5.24
CA ILE A 171 -5.85 -13.64 5.22
C ILE A 171 -5.41 -14.88 6.01
N PHE A 172 -4.26 -15.44 5.64
CA PHE A 172 -3.68 -16.61 6.30
C PHE A 172 -2.20 -16.38 6.60
N ALA A 173 -1.74 -16.96 7.70
CA ALA A 173 -0.33 -16.98 8.03
C ALA A 173 0.39 -18.06 7.21
N GLY A 174 1.48 -17.70 6.54
CA GLY A 174 2.28 -18.61 5.73
C GLY A 174 3.21 -19.54 6.56
N ASN A 175 3.40 -19.24 7.84
CA ASN A 175 4.20 -20.04 8.77
C ASN A 175 3.61 -20.03 10.17
N ARG A 176 4.02 -21.02 10.98
CA ARG A 176 3.51 -21.26 12.34
C ARG A 176 3.85 -20.14 13.32
N GLU A 177 5.00 -19.49 13.15
CA GLU A 177 5.43 -18.39 14.02
C GLU A 177 4.53 -17.18 13.84
N THR A 178 4.33 -16.74 12.59
CA THR A 178 3.39 -15.65 12.28
C THR A 178 1.98 -15.96 12.75
N ALA A 179 1.50 -17.21 12.58
CA ALA A 179 0.18 -17.61 13.08
C ALA A 179 0.06 -17.42 14.60
N ARG A 180 1.06 -17.86 15.35
CA ARG A 180 1.10 -17.72 16.81
C ARG A 180 1.16 -16.25 17.26
N GLU A 181 1.98 -15.46 16.61
CA GLU A 181 2.21 -14.07 17.00
C GLU A 181 1.06 -13.13 16.65
N THR A 182 0.38 -13.42 15.55
CA THR A 182 -0.69 -12.55 15.05
C THR A 182 -2.09 -13.05 15.38
N GLY A 183 -2.24 -14.32 15.74
CA GLY A 183 -3.54 -14.98 15.89
C GLY A 183 -4.28 -15.20 14.55
N ILE A 184 -3.60 -15.02 13.42
CA ILE A 184 -4.13 -15.38 12.08
C ILE A 184 -3.97 -16.88 11.87
N ARG A 185 -4.99 -17.54 11.34
CA ARG A 185 -4.93 -18.98 11.08
C ARG A 185 -3.80 -19.33 10.12
N HIS A 186 -3.10 -20.42 10.40
CA HIS A 186 -2.12 -20.95 9.46
C HIS A 186 -2.83 -21.54 8.23
N MET A 187 -2.31 -21.30 7.04
CA MET A 187 -2.93 -21.69 5.77
C MET A 187 -3.28 -23.18 5.67
N ALA A 188 -2.41 -24.07 6.18
CA ALA A 188 -2.66 -25.49 6.13
C ALA A 188 -3.83 -25.92 7.04
N ASP A 189 -3.95 -25.29 8.23
CA ASP A 189 -5.05 -25.60 9.16
C ASP A 189 -6.40 -25.12 8.61
N ALA A 190 -6.42 -23.92 8.01
CA ALA A 190 -7.63 -23.38 7.40
C ALA A 190 -8.13 -24.24 6.24
N ASN A 191 -7.22 -24.75 5.41
CA ASN A 191 -7.55 -25.64 4.30
C ASN A 191 -8.07 -27.00 4.80
N ASP A 192 -7.45 -27.58 5.83
CA ASP A 192 -7.89 -28.85 6.41
C ASP A 192 -9.29 -28.71 7.05
N GLU A 193 -9.53 -27.68 7.84
CA GLU A 193 -10.85 -27.37 8.41
C GLU A 193 -11.93 -27.25 7.34
N SER A 194 -11.65 -26.52 6.27
CA SER A 194 -12.59 -26.33 5.16
C SER A 194 -12.89 -27.64 4.44
N ALA A 195 -11.85 -28.44 4.17
CA ALA A 195 -12.01 -29.75 3.55
C ALA A 195 -12.83 -30.70 4.41
N ARG A 196 -12.54 -30.79 5.72
CA ARG A 196 -13.30 -31.62 6.67
C ARG A 196 -14.75 -31.19 6.77
N LYS A 197 -15.01 -29.89 6.75
CA LYS A 197 -16.39 -29.38 6.78
C LYS A 197 -17.18 -29.84 5.56
N ILE A 198 -16.58 -29.81 4.37
CA ILE A 198 -17.22 -30.25 3.12
C ILE A 198 -17.44 -31.78 3.14
N LEU A 199 -16.42 -32.53 3.59
CA LEU A 199 -16.49 -34.01 3.59
C LEU A 199 -17.47 -34.57 4.62
N ASN A 200 -17.79 -33.81 5.66
CA ASN A 200 -18.72 -34.22 6.72
C ASN A 200 -20.14 -33.63 6.53
N SER A 201 -20.37 -32.84 5.48
CA SER A 201 -21.69 -32.32 5.13
C SER A 201 -22.44 -33.24 4.18
#